data_d57c585a2ccbda086c5bd65b44a9e08d
#
_entry.id   d57c585a2ccbda086c5bd65b44a9e08d
#
_cell.length_a   1.000
_cell.length_b   1.000
_cell.length_c   1.000
_cell.angle_alpha   90.00
_cell.angle_beta   90.00
_cell.angle_gamma   90.00
#
_symmetry.space_group_name_H-M   'P 1'
#
loop_
_entity.id
_entity.type
_entity.pdbx_description
1 polymer ?
#
loop_
_entity_poly.entity_id
_entity_poly.type
_entity_poly.pdbx_seq_one_letter_code
_entity_poly.pdbx_strand_id
1 'polypeptide(L)'
;KAEKWLAEKHKIDLSGIFNFISVLLGIVLAVGLFVALPQWITGLTNLSRTEHGGILFNLAEGCVRIGIFILYLVLISLVPSLKRVFMCHGAEHKTITAYEQGLELNVENVRGCSRLHDRCGTTFLFLVMLVSILVFSLANSLVGGWLYVGNKKIDAALRFCFKLLLLPLVAGVSYEILRALSKTDGKIMTIFKAPGMLLQFLTTREPEDGMIECAIEAFRRVLLMDSDESVPETSFAVAGEMSKLLAATKKRFARANIDGEEAEWIFALTLGIRKSAVSSEERLLKSEQVREILDMADERLTGRPLWYIVGNTDFYGYELSVDERVLIPRPETEGLTRLALSSAEPGDKVLDLCTGSGAIAIALKKESDKKNMKLQVTACDVSEDALEVAKNNAAKCKAEVKFVQSDLFSRLRGRFNLIVSNPPYIPTDVIPTLEREVKDHEPHLALDGGKDGLDFYRRIANEAGKYMEKGGSLLMEVGIDEAQAVVKLFKYCDYSMILKDDFGVDRYVKIVF
;
A
#
# COMPACT_ATOMS: atom_id res chain seq x y z
N LYS A 1 -13.87 25.33 3.71
CA LYS A 1 -15.26 25.69 3.29
C LYS A 1 -15.25 26.61 2.06
N ALA A 2 -14.41 27.68 2.02
CA ALA A 2 -14.29 28.58 0.88
C ALA A 2 -13.76 27.87 -0.39
N GLU A 3 -12.80 26.97 -0.24
CA GLU A 3 -12.23 26.19 -1.32
C GLU A 3 -13.24 25.23 -1.96
N LYS A 4 -14.02 24.48 -1.15
CA LYS A 4 -15.13 23.63 -1.63
C LYS A 4 -16.20 24.44 -2.36
N TRP A 5 -16.56 25.61 -1.83
CA TRP A 5 -17.55 26.50 -2.43
C TRP A 5 -17.10 27.04 -3.80
N LEU A 6 -15.80 27.40 -3.95
CA LEU A 6 -15.23 27.86 -5.22
C LEU A 6 -15.08 26.74 -6.24
N ALA A 7 -14.68 25.54 -5.83
CA ALA A 7 -14.56 24.37 -6.70
C ALA A 7 -15.92 23.95 -7.26
N GLU A 8 -16.96 23.94 -6.44
CA GLU A 8 -18.34 23.62 -6.86
C GLU A 8 -18.92 24.67 -7.82
N LYS A 9 -18.60 25.95 -7.65
CA LYS A 9 -19.21 27.05 -8.42
C LYS A 9 -18.54 27.28 -9.77
N HIS A 10 -17.25 27.00 -9.93
CA HIS A 10 -16.48 27.37 -11.13
C HIS A 10 -15.80 26.22 -11.85
N LYS A 11 -15.87 24.95 -11.36
CA LYS A 11 -15.17 23.77 -11.93
C LYS A 11 -13.66 24.01 -12.19
N ILE A 12 -13.01 24.95 -11.46
CA ILE A 12 -11.60 25.28 -11.60
C ILE A 12 -10.90 24.74 -10.37
N ASP A 13 -9.91 23.87 -10.56
CA ASP A 13 -9.01 23.44 -9.48
C ASP A 13 -8.07 24.60 -9.12
N LEU A 14 -8.47 25.37 -8.10
CA LEU A 14 -7.70 26.51 -7.57
C LEU A 14 -6.65 26.07 -6.54
N SER A 15 -6.55 24.77 -6.21
CA SER A 15 -5.65 24.29 -5.17
C SER A 15 -4.18 24.62 -5.47
N GLY A 16 -3.77 24.48 -6.73
CA GLY A 16 -2.43 24.85 -7.19
C GLY A 16 -2.14 26.35 -7.02
N ILE A 17 -3.11 27.21 -7.31
CA ILE A 17 -2.97 28.68 -7.20
C ILE A 17 -2.91 29.09 -5.72
N PHE A 18 -3.78 28.52 -4.87
CA PHE A 18 -3.75 28.78 -3.43
C PHE A 18 -2.44 28.33 -2.78
N ASN A 19 -1.93 27.15 -3.16
CA ASN A 19 -0.65 26.65 -2.69
C ASN A 19 0.50 27.56 -3.12
N PHE A 20 0.52 27.99 -4.38
CA PHE A 20 1.53 28.93 -4.88
C PHE A 20 1.50 30.26 -4.14
N ILE A 21 0.31 30.86 -3.95
CA ILE A 21 0.15 32.12 -3.21
C ILE A 21 0.58 31.96 -1.75
N SER A 22 0.24 30.84 -1.10
CA SER A 22 0.63 30.56 0.28
C SER A 22 2.14 30.45 0.45
N VAL A 23 2.81 29.75 -0.47
CA VAL A 23 4.27 29.63 -0.49
C VAL A 23 4.93 30.99 -0.74
N LEU A 24 4.43 31.76 -1.71
CA LEU A 24 4.95 33.08 -2.01
C LEU A 24 4.80 34.03 -0.82
N LEU A 25 3.63 34.04 -0.17
CA LEU A 25 3.37 34.84 1.04
C LEU A 25 4.28 34.42 2.19
N GLY A 26 4.50 33.12 2.37
CA GLY A 26 5.44 32.56 3.34
C GLY A 26 6.87 33.03 3.11
N ILE A 27 7.35 33.03 1.86
CA ILE A 27 8.67 33.54 1.49
C ILE A 27 8.79 35.04 1.77
N VAL A 28 7.80 35.82 1.35
CA VAL A 28 7.76 37.28 1.60
C VAL A 28 7.80 37.59 3.10
N LEU A 29 7.01 36.86 3.89
CA LEU A 29 6.98 37.02 5.35
C LEU A 29 8.34 36.64 5.99
N ALA A 30 8.95 35.53 5.56
CA ALA A 30 10.25 35.09 6.06
C ALA A 30 11.36 36.11 5.76
N VAL A 31 11.41 36.61 4.52
CA VAL A 31 12.36 37.63 4.12
C VAL A 31 12.11 38.92 4.89
N GLY A 32 10.86 39.35 5.06
CA GLY A 32 10.46 40.49 5.86
C GLY A 32 10.92 40.37 7.30
N LEU A 33 10.65 39.24 7.94
CA LEU A 33 10.94 38.99 9.35
C LEU A 33 12.45 38.82 9.65
N PHE A 34 13.15 38.05 8.81
CA PHE A 34 14.53 37.63 9.10
C PHE A 34 15.62 38.45 8.36
N VAL A 35 15.25 39.24 7.38
CA VAL A 35 16.21 40.10 6.65
C VAL A 35 15.87 41.58 6.81
N ALA A 36 14.63 41.99 6.47
CA ALA A 36 14.28 43.40 6.46
C ALA A 36 14.11 43.99 7.88
N LEU A 37 13.41 43.27 8.78
CA LEU A 37 13.11 43.72 10.14
C LEU A 37 14.38 43.92 10.99
N PRO A 38 15.37 42.98 11.04
CA PRO A 38 16.63 43.17 11.75
C PRO A 38 17.39 44.39 11.23
N GLN A 39 17.45 44.56 9.91
CA GLN A 39 18.12 45.72 9.29
C GLN A 39 17.45 47.03 9.65
N TRP A 40 16.11 47.06 9.71
CA TRP A 40 15.35 48.23 10.09
C TRP A 40 15.56 48.58 11.57
N ILE A 41 15.45 47.60 12.48
CA ILE A 41 15.65 47.80 13.93
C ILE A 41 17.07 48.30 14.22
N THR A 42 18.09 47.69 13.62
CA THR A 42 19.49 48.12 13.81
C THR A 42 19.72 49.51 13.22
N GLY A 43 19.00 49.84 12.13
CA GLY A 43 19.05 51.19 11.53
C GLY A 43 18.51 52.30 12.41
N LEU A 44 17.69 51.98 13.44
CA LEU A 44 17.20 52.94 14.44
C LEU A 44 18.24 53.24 15.54
N THR A 45 19.29 52.41 15.66
CA THR A 45 20.35 52.64 16.64
C THR A 45 21.34 53.67 16.13
N ASN A 46 21.89 54.50 17.06
CA ASN A 46 22.94 55.47 16.78
C ASN A 46 24.34 54.85 16.56
N LEU A 47 24.40 53.54 16.35
CA LEU A 47 25.61 52.85 15.90
C LEU A 47 26.01 53.46 14.56
N SER A 48 27.00 54.41 14.60
CA SER A 48 27.43 55.14 13.44
C SER A 48 27.75 54.19 12.29
N ARG A 49 26.97 54.30 11.23
CA ARG A 49 27.33 53.79 9.94
C ARG A 49 28.56 54.58 9.49
N THR A 50 29.75 54.15 9.90
CA THR A 50 30.96 54.56 9.22
C THR A 50 30.72 54.27 7.73
N GLU A 51 31.26 55.11 6.84
CA GLU A 51 31.03 55.05 5.38
C GLU A 51 31.17 53.64 4.77
N HIS A 52 31.69 52.69 5.51
CA HIS A 52 31.98 51.29 5.09
C HIS A 52 31.20 50.24 5.89
N GLY A 53 30.08 50.56 6.58
CA GLY A 53 29.23 49.60 7.30
C GLY A 53 30.01 48.77 8.30
N GLY A 54 30.37 49.38 9.44
CA GLY A 54 31.28 48.77 10.41
C GLY A 54 30.87 47.39 10.87
N ILE A 55 31.84 46.56 11.20
CA ILE A 55 31.70 45.20 11.75
C ILE A 55 30.70 45.19 12.91
N LEU A 56 30.71 46.22 13.75
CA LEU A 56 29.82 46.37 14.89
C LEU A 56 28.34 46.46 14.52
N PHE A 57 28.02 47.14 13.39
CA PHE A 57 26.66 47.25 12.88
C PHE A 57 26.16 45.89 12.38
N ASN A 58 26.98 45.14 11.62
CA ASN A 58 26.62 43.80 11.13
C ASN A 58 26.47 42.78 12.28
N LEU A 59 27.31 42.89 13.32
CA LEU A 59 27.19 42.06 14.51
C LEU A 59 25.89 42.35 15.26
N ALA A 60 25.53 43.63 15.45
CA ALA A 60 24.29 44.02 16.08
C ALA A 60 23.06 43.56 15.27
N GLU A 61 23.09 43.73 13.94
CA GLU A 61 22.04 43.20 13.05
C GLU A 61 21.88 41.66 13.20
N GLY A 62 23.01 40.95 13.31
CA GLY A 62 23.02 39.50 13.54
C GLY A 62 22.42 39.10 14.88
N CYS A 63 22.75 39.80 15.96
CA CYS A 63 22.17 39.57 17.29
C CYS A 63 20.66 39.82 17.30
N VAL A 64 20.18 40.91 16.66
CA VAL A 64 18.75 41.18 16.51
C VAL A 64 18.06 40.08 15.72
N ARG A 65 18.66 39.57 14.64
CA ARG A 65 18.13 38.46 13.83
C ARG A 65 17.96 37.19 14.64
N ILE A 66 18.98 36.79 15.41
CA ILE A 66 18.93 35.64 16.30
C ILE A 66 17.83 35.83 17.35
N GLY A 67 17.72 37.01 17.95
CA GLY A 67 16.67 37.33 18.92
C GLY A 67 15.26 37.17 18.33
N ILE A 68 15.03 37.73 17.13
CA ILE A 68 13.75 37.58 16.40
C ILE A 68 13.46 36.09 16.12
N PHE A 69 14.46 35.33 15.70
CA PHE A 69 14.29 33.89 15.42
C PHE A 69 13.92 33.11 16.67
N ILE A 70 14.60 33.31 17.78
CA ILE A 70 14.28 32.68 19.06
C ILE A 70 12.86 33.07 19.50
N LEU A 71 12.50 34.33 19.43
CA LEU A 71 11.16 34.82 19.76
C LEU A 71 10.09 34.14 18.86
N TYR A 72 10.35 34.06 17.56
CA TYR A 72 9.49 33.36 16.62
C TYR A 72 9.30 31.87 17.02
N LEU A 73 10.39 31.16 17.33
CA LEU A 73 10.30 29.75 17.77
C LEU A 73 9.51 29.60 19.07
N VAL A 74 9.70 30.50 20.03
CA VAL A 74 8.92 30.49 21.27
C VAL A 74 7.43 30.70 20.98
N LEU A 75 7.08 31.71 20.16
CA LEU A 75 5.69 32.00 19.84
C LEU A 75 5.01 30.86 19.11
N ILE A 76 5.65 30.24 18.11
CA ILE A 76 5.07 29.12 17.41
C ILE A 76 4.97 27.86 18.28
N SER A 77 5.88 27.68 19.25
CA SER A 77 5.83 26.55 20.19
C SER A 77 4.62 26.58 21.14
N LEU A 78 3.99 27.75 21.28
CA LEU A 78 2.77 27.94 22.08
C LEU A 78 1.49 27.58 21.31
N VAL A 79 1.56 27.50 19.99
CA VAL A 79 0.39 27.18 19.13
C VAL A 79 0.06 25.68 19.25
N PRO A 80 -1.16 25.29 19.70
CA PRO A 80 -1.50 23.89 19.97
C PRO A 80 -1.32 22.96 18.76
N SER A 81 -1.66 23.39 17.55
CA SER A 81 -1.49 22.60 16.33
C SER A 81 -0.02 22.33 16.00
N LEU A 82 0.87 23.30 16.25
CA LEU A 82 2.31 23.17 16.02
C LEU A 82 3.00 22.36 17.12
N LYS A 83 2.44 22.34 18.34
CA LYS A 83 2.92 21.45 19.40
C LYS A 83 2.93 19.99 18.95
N ARG A 84 1.88 19.54 18.25
CA ARG A 84 1.79 18.18 17.71
C ARG A 84 2.87 17.91 16.65
N VAL A 85 3.14 18.89 15.77
CA VAL A 85 4.24 18.79 14.78
C VAL A 85 5.59 18.62 15.50
N PHE A 86 5.84 19.35 16.58
CA PHE A 86 7.07 19.22 17.37
C PHE A 86 7.16 17.89 18.14
N MET A 87 6.03 17.26 18.47
CA MET A 87 6.00 15.91 19.05
C MET A 87 6.35 14.85 17.98
N CYS A 88 5.83 14.97 16.74
CA CYS A 88 6.23 14.11 15.63
C CYS A 88 7.72 14.25 15.29
N HIS A 89 8.25 15.47 15.28
CA HIS A 89 9.69 15.74 15.11
C HIS A 89 10.54 15.10 16.21
N GLY A 90 10.03 15.07 17.45
CA GLY A 90 10.65 14.35 18.55
C GLY A 90 10.65 12.85 18.36
N ALA A 91 9.55 12.27 17.82
CA ALA A 91 9.46 10.86 17.48
C ALA A 91 10.46 10.45 16.40
N GLU A 92 10.60 11.27 15.36
CA GLU A 92 11.58 11.07 14.29
C GLU A 92 13.00 11.01 14.85
N HIS A 93 13.41 11.97 15.67
CA HIS A 93 14.74 12.00 16.29
C HIS A 93 15.00 10.76 17.16
N LYS A 94 14.02 10.35 17.99
CA LYS A 94 14.13 9.16 18.84
C LYS A 94 14.29 7.89 18.00
N THR A 95 13.55 7.77 16.89
CA THR A 95 13.62 6.62 15.98
C THR A 95 14.99 6.53 15.30
N ILE A 96 15.50 7.66 14.79
CA ILE A 96 16.83 7.72 14.19
C ILE A 96 17.91 7.38 15.23
N THR A 97 17.80 7.91 16.45
CA THR A 97 18.74 7.63 17.53
C THR A 97 18.75 6.15 17.90
N ALA A 98 17.58 5.50 17.99
CA ALA A 98 17.47 4.06 18.25
C ALA A 98 18.16 3.23 17.15
N TYR A 99 17.93 3.59 15.88
CA TYR A 99 18.55 2.94 14.74
C TYR A 99 20.08 3.08 14.75
N GLU A 100 20.61 4.30 14.99
CA GLU A 100 22.06 4.56 15.06
C GLU A 100 22.74 3.82 16.24
N GLN A 101 21.99 3.55 17.30
CA GLN A 101 22.44 2.74 18.44
C GLN A 101 22.32 1.23 18.21
N GLY A 102 21.77 0.78 17.06
CA GLY A 102 21.56 -0.63 16.74
C GLY A 102 20.46 -1.29 17.60
N LEU A 103 19.56 -0.51 18.17
CA LEU A 103 18.43 -1.02 18.94
C LEU A 103 17.33 -1.51 18.00
N GLU A 104 16.58 -2.52 18.45
CA GLU A 104 15.39 -2.94 17.75
C GLU A 104 14.37 -1.79 17.71
N LEU A 105 13.83 -1.49 16.51
CA LEU A 105 12.85 -0.43 16.30
C LEU A 105 11.47 -0.87 16.79
N ASN A 106 11.25 -0.77 18.10
CA ASN A 106 9.97 -0.93 18.76
C ASN A 106 9.70 0.29 19.67
N VAL A 107 8.44 0.48 20.08
CA VAL A 107 8.02 1.66 20.87
C VAL A 107 8.78 1.78 22.18
N GLU A 108 9.05 0.67 22.85
CA GLU A 108 9.72 0.64 24.16
C GLU A 108 11.17 1.16 24.07
N ASN A 109 11.95 0.64 23.13
CA ASN A 109 13.33 1.05 22.89
C ASN A 109 13.40 2.50 22.42
N VAL A 110 12.57 2.88 21.44
CA VAL A 110 12.56 4.24 20.88
C VAL A 110 12.11 5.27 21.91
N ARG A 111 11.16 4.94 22.79
CA ARG A 111 10.73 5.83 23.89
C ARG A 111 11.90 6.20 24.81
N GLY A 112 12.82 5.27 25.07
CA GLY A 112 14.01 5.49 25.91
C GLY A 112 15.07 6.38 25.26
N CYS A 113 15.05 6.62 23.95
CA CYS A 113 16.04 7.37 23.23
C CYS A 113 15.89 8.90 23.38
N SER A 114 16.97 9.64 23.05
CA SER A 114 16.98 11.10 23.08
C SER A 114 16.19 11.68 21.89
N ARG A 115 15.40 12.74 22.15
CA ARG A 115 14.77 13.57 21.12
C ARG A 115 15.69 14.65 20.56
N LEU A 116 16.91 14.78 21.09
CA LEU A 116 17.92 15.72 20.59
C LEU A 116 18.87 14.96 19.66
N HIS A 117 19.08 15.47 18.45
CA HIS A 117 19.89 14.81 17.43
C HIS A 117 20.80 15.80 16.70
N ASP A 118 22.05 15.42 16.49
CA ASP A 118 23.10 16.31 15.97
C ASP A 118 22.84 16.80 14.54
N ARG A 119 22.18 15.99 13.71
CA ARG A 119 21.95 16.24 12.27
C ARG A 119 20.60 16.87 11.95
N CYS A 120 20.04 17.61 12.90
CA CYS A 120 18.72 18.22 12.73
C CYS A 120 18.76 19.49 11.87
N GLY A 121 17.73 19.68 11.05
CA GLY A 121 17.54 20.88 10.23
C GLY A 121 17.45 22.18 11.03
N THR A 122 17.00 22.15 12.30
CA THR A 122 16.99 23.34 13.18
C THR A 122 18.40 23.77 13.60
N THR A 123 19.31 22.82 13.81
CA THR A 123 20.75 23.10 14.01
C THR A 123 21.34 23.74 12.75
N PHE A 124 20.99 23.25 11.57
CA PHE A 124 21.40 23.85 10.30
C PHE A 124 20.94 25.31 10.16
N LEU A 125 19.66 25.62 10.46
CA LEU A 125 19.14 26.99 10.41
C LEU A 125 19.89 27.94 11.34
N PHE A 126 20.25 27.46 12.54
CA PHE A 126 21.06 28.24 13.46
C PHE A 126 22.46 28.52 12.89
N LEU A 127 23.11 27.51 12.33
CA LEU A 127 24.41 27.66 11.67
C LEU A 127 24.35 28.61 10.48
N VAL A 128 23.29 28.55 9.66
CA VAL A 128 23.04 29.51 8.57
C VAL A 128 22.99 30.95 9.09
N MET A 129 22.34 31.20 10.23
CA MET A 129 22.32 32.53 10.81
C MET A 129 23.69 32.97 11.30
N LEU A 130 24.45 32.13 12.01
CA LEU A 130 25.81 32.48 12.45
C LEU A 130 26.75 32.72 11.27
N VAL A 131 26.76 31.80 10.29
CA VAL A 131 27.60 31.96 9.10
C VAL A 131 27.21 33.20 8.31
N SER A 132 25.90 33.51 8.22
CA SER A 132 25.44 34.70 7.52
C SER A 132 26.00 36.01 8.12
N ILE A 133 26.14 36.07 9.46
CA ILE A 133 26.73 37.24 10.13
C ILE A 133 28.17 37.41 9.67
N LEU A 134 28.96 36.35 9.66
CA LEU A 134 30.36 36.37 9.26
C LEU A 134 30.52 36.68 7.77
N VAL A 135 29.82 35.98 6.91
CA VAL A 135 29.88 36.14 5.44
C VAL A 135 29.41 37.53 5.03
N PHE A 136 28.28 38.00 5.57
CA PHE A 136 27.79 39.36 5.24
C PHE A 136 28.67 40.45 5.79
N SER A 137 29.28 40.27 6.97
CA SER A 137 30.25 41.22 7.53
C SER A 137 31.49 41.31 6.66
N LEU A 138 32.07 40.16 6.28
CA LEU A 138 33.24 40.13 5.42
C LEU A 138 32.95 40.66 4.00
N ALA A 139 31.85 40.25 3.40
CA ALA A 139 31.45 40.68 2.07
C ALA A 139 31.19 42.22 2.03
N ASN A 140 30.53 42.75 3.07
CA ASN A 140 30.26 44.16 3.17
C ASN A 140 31.55 44.97 3.39
N SER A 141 32.57 44.42 4.09
CA SER A 141 33.89 45.03 4.22
C SER A 141 34.66 45.05 2.89
N LEU A 142 34.53 44.04 2.07
CA LEU A 142 35.26 43.90 0.79
C LEU A 142 34.60 44.71 -0.34
N VAL A 143 33.26 44.73 -0.41
CA VAL A 143 32.51 45.27 -1.57
C VAL A 143 31.64 46.48 -1.19
N GLY A 144 31.54 46.83 0.10
CA GLY A 144 30.62 47.86 0.61
C GLY A 144 30.78 49.24 -0.05
N GLY A 145 32.01 49.60 -0.45
CA GLY A 145 32.27 50.84 -1.17
C GLY A 145 31.66 50.90 -2.57
N TRP A 146 31.55 49.72 -3.25
CA TRP A 146 30.99 49.61 -4.60
C TRP A 146 29.46 49.67 -4.62
N LEU A 147 28.83 49.41 -3.46
CA LEU A 147 27.37 49.40 -3.28
C LEU A 147 26.86 50.77 -2.75
N TYR A 148 27.71 51.79 -2.73
CA TYR A 148 27.37 53.11 -2.25
C TYR A 148 27.23 54.09 -3.42
N VAL A 149 25.98 54.50 -3.71
CA VAL A 149 25.63 55.44 -4.80
C VAL A 149 25.27 56.82 -4.25
N GLY A 150 25.22 56.96 -2.93
CA GLY A 150 24.87 58.22 -2.27
C GLY A 150 23.35 58.45 -2.07
N ASN A 151 22.52 57.52 -2.52
CA ASN A 151 21.08 57.54 -2.30
C ASN A 151 20.67 56.45 -1.29
N LYS A 152 20.19 56.87 -0.10
CA LYS A 152 19.86 55.94 1.01
C LYS A 152 18.93 54.79 0.61
N LYS A 153 17.94 55.02 -0.28
CA LYS A 153 17.00 53.99 -0.71
C LYS A 153 17.65 53.01 -1.70
N ILE A 154 18.42 53.54 -2.64
CA ILE A 154 19.14 52.72 -3.63
C ILE A 154 20.21 51.88 -2.94
N ASP A 155 20.99 52.46 -2.05
CA ASP A 155 22.03 51.81 -1.28
C ASP A 155 21.46 50.66 -0.42
N ALA A 156 20.28 50.86 0.20
CA ALA A 156 19.59 49.82 0.96
C ALA A 156 19.13 48.68 0.06
N ALA A 157 18.56 48.98 -1.12
CA ALA A 157 18.11 47.99 -2.08
C ALA A 157 19.29 47.16 -2.66
N LEU A 158 20.39 47.82 -3.03
CA LEU A 158 21.60 47.15 -3.53
C LEU A 158 22.20 46.20 -2.49
N ARG A 159 22.29 46.60 -1.24
CA ARG A 159 22.76 45.75 -0.13
C ARG A 159 21.81 44.56 0.12
N PHE A 160 20.52 44.78 0.02
CA PHE A 160 19.53 43.74 0.15
C PHE A 160 19.69 42.68 -0.97
N CYS A 161 19.74 43.12 -2.23
CA CYS A 161 19.95 42.22 -3.38
C CYS A 161 21.28 41.45 -3.27
N PHE A 162 22.35 42.12 -2.81
CA PHE A 162 23.66 41.50 -2.61
C PHE A 162 23.61 40.42 -1.52
N LYS A 163 22.91 40.68 -0.39
CA LYS A 163 22.70 39.66 0.64
C LYS A 163 21.92 38.45 0.11
N LEU A 164 20.89 38.65 -0.72
CA LEU A 164 20.16 37.56 -1.37
C LEU A 164 21.06 36.74 -2.28
N LEU A 165 21.94 37.39 -3.06
CA LEU A 165 22.89 36.71 -3.94
C LEU A 165 23.90 35.84 -3.17
N LEU A 166 24.23 36.21 -1.92
CA LEU A 166 25.14 35.46 -1.06
C LEU A 166 24.48 34.31 -0.30
N LEU A 167 23.15 34.19 -0.29
CA LEU A 167 22.44 33.14 0.45
C LEU A 167 22.88 31.70 0.04
N PRO A 168 23.05 31.37 -1.25
CA PRO A 168 23.54 30.03 -1.63
C PRO A 168 24.93 29.72 -1.06
N LEU A 169 25.84 30.72 -1.04
CA LEU A 169 27.17 30.57 -0.44
C LEU A 169 27.07 30.31 1.07
N VAL A 170 26.24 31.11 1.77
CA VAL A 170 25.99 30.95 3.21
C VAL A 170 25.44 29.54 3.50
N ALA A 171 24.46 29.10 2.72
CA ALA A 171 23.85 27.77 2.89
C ALA A 171 24.89 26.65 2.68
N GLY A 172 25.70 26.75 1.61
CA GLY A 172 26.74 25.76 1.29
C GLY A 172 27.81 25.66 2.40
N VAL A 173 28.33 26.80 2.85
CA VAL A 173 29.31 26.84 3.96
C VAL A 173 28.69 26.30 5.26
N SER A 174 27.45 26.66 5.57
CA SER A 174 26.77 26.16 6.76
C SER A 174 26.56 24.65 6.72
N TYR A 175 26.22 24.11 5.54
CA TYR A 175 26.08 22.68 5.32
C TYR A 175 27.40 21.91 5.54
N GLU A 176 28.51 22.42 4.98
CA GLU A 176 29.81 21.79 5.17
C GLU A 176 30.27 21.84 6.63
N ILE A 177 30.00 22.94 7.34
CA ILE A 177 30.27 23.03 8.77
C ILE A 177 29.43 22.01 9.54
N LEU A 178 28.13 21.89 9.27
CA LEU A 178 27.25 20.92 9.92
C LEU A 178 27.76 19.49 9.67
N ARG A 179 28.11 19.17 8.42
CA ARG A 179 28.66 17.88 8.01
C ARG A 179 29.98 17.55 8.72
N ALA A 180 30.85 18.54 8.87
CA ALA A 180 32.12 18.37 9.61
C ALA A 180 31.87 18.13 11.10
N LEU A 181 30.96 18.93 11.72
CA LEU A 181 30.57 18.78 13.12
C LEU A 181 29.92 17.41 13.40
N SER A 182 29.12 16.88 12.47
CA SER A 182 28.45 15.60 12.66
C SER A 182 29.37 14.38 12.58
N LYS A 183 30.55 14.52 11.94
CA LYS A 183 31.54 13.44 11.80
C LYS A 183 32.58 13.40 12.92
N THR A 184 32.62 14.42 13.77
CA THR A 184 33.68 14.58 14.76
C THR A 184 33.10 14.53 16.18
N ASP A 185 33.60 13.57 16.97
CA ASP A 185 33.27 13.43 18.38
C ASP A 185 34.39 14.06 19.23
N GLY A 186 34.00 14.94 20.18
CA GLY A 186 34.96 15.56 21.08
C GLY A 186 34.32 16.67 21.93
N LYS A 187 34.85 16.90 23.13
CA LYS A 187 34.33 17.92 24.08
C LYS A 187 34.27 19.32 23.49
N ILE A 188 35.20 19.68 22.60
CA ILE A 188 35.23 20.99 21.94
C ILE A 188 34.07 21.09 20.92
N MET A 189 33.80 20.01 20.18
CA MET A 189 32.72 19.97 19.19
C MET A 189 31.34 20.06 19.85
N THR A 190 31.19 19.53 21.04
CA THR A 190 29.93 19.66 21.82
C THR A 190 29.59 21.12 22.10
N ILE A 191 30.59 21.98 22.32
CA ILE A 191 30.35 23.43 22.54
C ILE A 191 29.77 24.09 21.28
N PHE A 192 30.25 23.71 20.09
CA PHE A 192 29.73 24.24 18.82
C PHE A 192 28.36 23.66 18.44
N LYS A 193 28.06 22.42 18.84
CA LYS A 193 26.75 21.76 18.66
C LYS A 193 25.70 22.28 19.66
N ALA A 194 26.12 22.67 20.87
CA ALA A 194 25.23 23.00 21.98
C ALA A 194 24.16 24.07 21.65
N PRO A 195 24.45 25.19 20.98
CA PRO A 195 23.41 26.17 20.67
C PRO A 195 22.31 25.62 19.75
N GLY A 196 22.69 24.82 18.74
CA GLY A 196 21.71 24.15 17.86
C GLY A 196 20.86 23.13 18.63
N MET A 197 21.48 22.35 19.50
CA MET A 197 20.78 21.40 20.35
C MET A 197 19.84 22.08 21.35
N LEU A 198 20.24 23.25 21.91
CA LEU A 198 19.37 24.03 22.78
C LEU A 198 18.08 24.50 22.06
N LEU A 199 18.17 24.86 20.79
CA LEU A 199 16.97 25.21 19.99
C LEU A 199 16.03 24.03 19.80
N GLN A 200 16.54 22.81 19.79
CA GLN A 200 15.69 21.62 19.68
C GLN A 200 14.77 21.42 20.88
N PHE A 201 15.09 21.97 22.06
CA PHE A 201 14.14 21.98 23.19
C PHE A 201 12.85 22.75 22.86
N LEU A 202 12.91 23.72 21.95
CA LEU A 202 11.74 24.47 21.48
C LEU A 202 11.03 23.80 20.31
N THR A 203 11.79 23.15 19.41
CA THR A 203 11.30 22.58 18.14
C THR A 203 11.04 21.07 18.18
N THR A 204 11.33 20.40 19.32
CA THR A 204 10.97 19.02 19.58
C THR A 204 10.22 18.91 20.89
N ARG A 205 9.25 18.01 20.98
CA ARG A 205 8.50 17.70 22.19
C ARG A 205 8.52 16.19 22.42
N GLU A 206 8.23 15.77 23.65
CA GLU A 206 8.09 14.36 23.97
C GLU A 206 6.88 13.80 23.23
N PRO A 207 7.07 12.76 22.38
CA PRO A 207 6.00 12.18 21.57
C PRO A 207 5.12 11.22 22.36
N GLU A 208 3.89 11.05 21.91
CA GLU A 208 3.01 9.95 22.32
C GLU A 208 3.39 8.65 21.58
N ASP A 209 3.03 7.50 22.14
CA ASP A 209 3.39 6.18 21.59
C ASP A 209 2.93 6.00 20.13
N GLY A 210 1.71 6.40 19.80
CA GLY A 210 1.22 6.33 18.42
C GLY A 210 2.01 7.20 17.42
N MET A 211 2.68 8.27 17.91
CA MET A 211 3.58 9.07 17.06
C MET A 211 4.92 8.36 16.85
N ILE A 212 5.39 7.64 17.87
CA ILE A 212 6.59 6.81 17.78
C ILE A 212 6.36 5.66 16.79
N GLU A 213 5.21 4.97 16.85
CA GLU A 213 4.83 3.94 15.89
C GLU A 213 4.84 4.47 14.45
N CYS A 214 4.20 5.61 14.21
CA CYS A 214 4.20 6.25 12.89
C CYS A 214 5.62 6.58 12.40
N ALA A 215 6.50 7.06 13.29
CA ALA A 215 7.88 7.38 12.95
C ALA A 215 8.69 6.11 12.63
N ILE A 216 8.50 5.02 13.38
CA ILE A 216 9.13 3.73 13.13
C ILE A 216 8.72 3.18 11.77
N GLU A 217 7.42 3.17 11.46
CA GLU A 217 6.93 2.63 10.18
C GLU A 217 7.40 3.47 8.99
N ALA A 218 7.37 4.80 9.11
CA ALA A 218 7.92 5.69 8.10
C ALA A 218 9.41 5.42 7.85
N PHE A 219 10.17 5.26 8.93
CA PHE A 219 11.62 5.00 8.86
C PHE A 219 11.94 3.63 8.26
N ARG A 220 11.22 2.57 8.66
CA ARG A 220 11.35 1.23 8.07
C ARG A 220 11.08 1.24 6.57
N ARG A 221 10.06 1.99 6.15
CA ARG A 221 9.73 2.10 4.73
C ARG A 221 10.83 2.79 3.94
N VAL A 222 11.43 3.86 4.48
CA VAL A 222 12.58 4.53 3.86
C VAL A 222 13.77 3.57 3.73
N LEU A 223 14.06 2.78 4.77
CA LEU A 223 15.13 1.78 4.73
C LEU A 223 14.88 0.72 3.65
N LEU A 224 13.64 0.24 3.51
CA LEU A 224 13.25 -0.70 2.45
C LEU A 224 13.46 -0.09 1.06
N MET A 225 13.02 1.14 0.85
CA MET A 225 13.19 1.85 -0.42
C MET A 225 14.66 2.14 -0.76
N ASP A 226 15.50 2.36 0.25
CA ASP A 226 16.94 2.57 0.08
C ASP A 226 17.69 1.27 -0.23
N SER A 227 17.19 0.14 0.26
CA SER A 227 17.78 -1.19 0.04
C SER A 227 17.30 -1.87 -1.25
N ASP A 228 16.13 -1.52 -1.76
CA ASP A 228 15.49 -2.13 -2.93
C ASP A 228 14.78 -1.07 -3.78
N GLU A 229 15.40 -0.73 -4.92
CA GLU A 229 14.87 0.25 -5.88
C GLU A 229 13.54 -0.19 -6.52
N SER A 230 13.17 -1.47 -6.43
CA SER A 230 11.90 -1.99 -6.95
C SER A 230 10.70 -1.67 -6.06
N VAL A 231 10.95 -1.26 -4.82
CA VAL A 231 9.89 -0.88 -3.88
C VAL A 231 9.26 0.45 -4.31
N PRO A 232 7.97 0.49 -4.66
CA PRO A 232 7.33 1.70 -5.15
C PRO A 232 7.29 2.80 -4.07
N GLU A 233 7.44 4.07 -4.51
CA GLU A 233 7.22 5.22 -3.65
C GLU A 233 5.85 5.14 -2.98
N THR A 234 5.85 5.14 -1.65
CA THR A 234 4.62 5.08 -0.87
C THR A 234 4.19 6.50 -0.51
N SER A 235 3.05 6.94 -1.02
CA SER A 235 2.39 8.13 -0.51
C SER A 235 1.70 7.76 0.81
N PHE A 236 2.24 8.21 1.93
CA PHE A 236 1.55 8.04 3.22
C PHE A 236 0.25 8.85 3.19
N ALA A 237 -0.89 8.18 3.13
CA ALA A 237 -2.17 8.81 3.42
C ALA A 237 -2.13 9.30 4.88
N VAL A 238 -2.73 10.47 5.13
CA VAL A 238 -2.88 10.96 6.51
C VAL A 238 -3.56 9.87 7.33
N ALA A 239 -2.84 9.31 8.29
CA ALA A 239 -3.35 8.25 9.14
C ALA A 239 -4.72 8.65 9.69
N GLY A 240 -5.72 7.83 9.42
CA GLY A 240 -7.02 7.96 10.05
C GLY A 240 -8.21 8.20 9.14
N GLU A 241 -8.14 8.93 8.03
CA GLU A 241 -9.30 9.11 7.16
C GLU A 241 -9.40 7.97 6.14
N MET A 242 -10.39 7.11 6.32
CA MET A 242 -10.64 5.94 5.47
C MET A 242 -10.73 6.30 3.99
N SER A 243 -11.46 7.36 3.62
CA SER A 243 -11.62 7.80 2.24
C SER A 243 -10.30 8.21 1.58
N LYS A 244 -9.41 8.86 2.33
CA LYS A 244 -8.08 9.26 1.82
C LYS A 244 -7.17 8.05 1.61
N LEU A 245 -7.16 7.12 2.57
CA LEU A 245 -6.36 5.89 2.46
C LEU A 245 -6.86 5.02 1.29
N LEU A 246 -8.19 4.87 1.14
CA LEU A 246 -8.79 4.15 0.02
C LEU A 246 -8.41 4.76 -1.33
N ALA A 247 -8.52 6.09 -1.47
CA ALA A 247 -8.15 6.78 -2.69
C ALA A 247 -6.65 6.62 -3.03
N ALA A 248 -5.79 6.66 -2.01
CA ALA A 248 -4.35 6.43 -2.17
C ALA A 248 -4.06 4.97 -2.62
N THR A 249 -4.71 3.98 -2.00
CA THR A 249 -4.56 2.57 -2.34
C THR A 249 -5.06 2.28 -3.76
N LYS A 250 -6.24 2.79 -4.13
CA LYS A 250 -6.75 2.68 -5.52
C LYS A 250 -5.79 3.27 -6.55
N LYS A 251 -5.18 4.43 -6.24
CA LYS A 251 -4.19 5.05 -7.13
C LYS A 251 -2.92 4.20 -7.28
N ARG A 252 -2.48 3.52 -6.22
CA ARG A 252 -1.34 2.58 -6.28
C ARG A 252 -1.68 1.37 -7.14
N PHE A 253 -2.86 0.79 -6.95
CA PHE A 253 -3.35 -0.35 -7.73
C PHE A 253 -3.50 -0.01 -9.22
N ALA A 254 -4.08 1.14 -9.54
CA ALA A 254 -4.19 1.61 -10.93
C ALA A 254 -2.82 1.78 -11.63
N ARG A 255 -1.77 2.22 -10.90
CA ARG A 255 -0.40 2.31 -11.45
C ARG A 255 0.20 0.93 -11.73
N ALA A 256 -0.19 -0.09 -10.99
CA ALA A 256 0.23 -1.47 -11.16
C ALA A 256 -0.71 -2.29 -12.07
N ASN A 257 -1.68 -1.63 -12.70
CA ASN A 257 -2.72 -2.26 -13.53
C ASN A 257 -3.57 -3.29 -12.77
N ILE A 258 -3.81 -3.05 -11.46
CA ILE A 258 -4.70 -3.82 -10.60
C ILE A 258 -6.03 -3.08 -10.48
N ASP A 259 -7.15 -3.84 -10.44
CA ASP A 259 -8.47 -3.25 -10.31
C ASP A 259 -8.62 -2.52 -8.96
N GLY A 260 -9.11 -1.29 -9.00
CA GLY A 260 -9.38 -0.49 -7.80
C GLY A 260 -10.47 -1.08 -6.88
N GLU A 261 -11.32 -1.97 -7.39
CA GLU A 261 -12.29 -2.70 -6.58
C GLU A 261 -11.64 -3.64 -5.57
N GLU A 262 -10.44 -4.16 -5.87
CA GLU A 262 -9.69 -5.00 -4.92
C GLU A 262 -9.26 -4.22 -3.68
N ALA A 263 -8.96 -2.92 -3.82
CA ALA A 263 -8.74 -2.07 -2.64
C ALA A 263 -9.98 -1.99 -1.75
N GLU A 264 -11.19 -1.91 -2.32
CA GLU A 264 -12.43 -1.93 -1.55
C GLU A 264 -12.62 -3.26 -0.81
N TRP A 265 -12.24 -4.39 -1.42
CA TRP A 265 -12.27 -5.69 -0.75
C TRP A 265 -11.31 -5.76 0.43
N ILE A 266 -10.06 -5.28 0.28
CA ILE A 266 -9.10 -5.22 1.40
C ILE A 266 -9.71 -4.43 2.57
N PHE A 267 -10.26 -3.24 2.30
CA PHE A 267 -10.90 -2.42 3.33
C PHE A 267 -12.10 -3.11 3.96
N ALA A 268 -12.97 -3.70 3.14
CA ALA A 268 -14.17 -4.38 3.61
C ALA A 268 -13.83 -5.53 4.58
N LEU A 269 -12.84 -6.34 4.21
CA LEU A 269 -12.41 -7.52 4.99
C LEU A 269 -11.72 -7.10 6.29
N THR A 270 -10.74 -6.20 6.24
CA THR A 270 -10.05 -5.69 7.44
C THR A 270 -11.01 -5.02 8.42
N LEU A 271 -12.05 -4.36 7.92
CA LEU A 271 -12.97 -3.58 8.75
C LEU A 271 -14.22 -4.36 9.17
N GLY A 272 -14.44 -5.56 8.62
CA GLY A 272 -15.64 -6.36 8.85
C GLY A 272 -16.92 -5.68 8.36
N ILE A 273 -16.88 -4.93 7.26
CA ILE A 273 -18.01 -4.21 6.68
C ILE A 273 -18.31 -4.72 5.27
N ARG A 274 -19.49 -4.39 4.74
CA ARG A 274 -19.84 -4.72 3.36
C ARG A 274 -19.00 -3.89 2.38
N LYS A 275 -18.52 -4.48 1.28
CA LYS A 275 -17.79 -3.78 0.21
C LYS A 275 -18.54 -2.51 -0.24
N SER A 276 -19.87 -2.59 -0.43
CA SER A 276 -20.70 -1.45 -0.84
C SER A 276 -20.70 -0.28 0.15
N ALA A 277 -20.35 -0.52 1.42
CA ALA A 277 -20.27 0.52 2.44
C ALA A 277 -18.92 1.24 2.45
N VAL A 278 -17.86 0.63 1.90
CA VAL A 278 -16.49 1.16 1.95
C VAL A 278 -16.38 2.56 1.35
N SER A 279 -16.98 2.80 0.19
CA SER A 279 -16.90 4.10 -0.49
C SER A 279 -17.82 5.18 0.09
N SER A 280 -18.81 4.82 0.92
CA SER A 280 -19.79 5.74 1.51
C SER A 280 -19.56 6.03 2.99
N GLU A 281 -18.74 5.23 3.68
CA GLU A 281 -18.50 5.36 5.11
C GLU A 281 -17.31 6.28 5.39
N GLU A 282 -17.54 7.40 6.07
CA GLU A 282 -16.50 8.29 6.56
C GLU A 282 -16.19 7.96 8.01
N ARG A 283 -15.06 7.33 8.28
CA ARG A 283 -14.57 7.07 9.63
C ARG A 283 -13.06 7.19 9.74
N LEU A 284 -12.60 7.38 10.96
CA LEU A 284 -11.18 7.31 11.29
C LEU A 284 -10.80 5.84 11.56
N LEU A 285 -9.73 5.38 10.93
CA LEU A 285 -9.17 4.05 11.13
C LEU A 285 -8.19 4.06 12.30
N LYS A 286 -8.11 2.95 13.01
CA LYS A 286 -7.07 2.72 14.03
C LYS A 286 -5.74 2.41 13.33
N SER A 287 -4.62 2.68 13.99
CA SER A 287 -3.27 2.42 13.45
C SER A 287 -3.07 0.96 13.03
N GLU A 288 -3.62 0.00 13.79
CA GLU A 288 -3.58 -1.43 13.46
C GLU A 288 -4.30 -1.73 12.14
N GLN A 289 -5.50 -1.16 11.95
CA GLN A 289 -6.29 -1.34 10.72
C GLN A 289 -5.60 -0.71 9.50
N VAL A 290 -4.98 0.46 9.68
CA VAL A 290 -4.19 1.11 8.63
C VAL A 290 -3.00 0.24 8.23
N ARG A 291 -2.30 -0.34 9.21
CA ARG A 291 -1.17 -1.24 8.96
C ARG A 291 -1.63 -2.47 8.19
N GLU A 292 -2.63 -3.18 8.67
CA GLU A 292 -3.17 -4.38 8.03
C GLU A 292 -3.61 -4.11 6.57
N ILE A 293 -4.30 -3.00 6.32
CA ILE A 293 -4.70 -2.59 4.96
C ILE A 293 -3.46 -2.34 4.08
N LEU A 294 -2.45 -1.65 4.61
CA LEU A 294 -1.24 -1.35 3.84
C LEU A 294 -0.41 -2.60 3.57
N ASP A 295 -0.28 -3.49 4.55
CA ASP A 295 0.45 -4.76 4.40
C ASP A 295 -0.20 -5.63 3.33
N MET A 296 -1.54 -5.80 3.36
CA MET A 296 -2.28 -6.52 2.32
C MET A 296 -2.15 -5.86 0.95
N ALA A 297 -2.21 -4.52 0.89
CA ALA A 297 -2.05 -3.78 -0.36
C ALA A 297 -0.62 -3.90 -0.93
N ASP A 298 0.40 -3.88 -0.09
CA ASP A 298 1.79 -4.06 -0.48
C ASP A 298 2.03 -5.48 -1.00
N GLU A 299 1.48 -6.49 -0.33
CA GLU A 299 1.55 -7.88 -0.76
C GLU A 299 0.83 -8.08 -2.11
N ARG A 300 -0.35 -7.47 -2.31
CA ARG A 300 -1.05 -7.51 -3.60
C ARG A 300 -0.25 -6.89 -4.74
N LEU A 301 0.49 -5.83 -4.47
CA LEU A 301 1.37 -5.18 -5.45
C LEU A 301 2.55 -6.06 -5.89
N THR A 302 2.92 -7.10 -5.13
CA THR A 302 3.91 -8.10 -5.58
C THR A 302 3.37 -9.01 -6.69
N GLY A 303 2.05 -9.02 -6.91
CA GLY A 303 1.34 -9.88 -7.86
C GLY A 303 0.61 -11.06 -7.21
N ARG A 304 0.71 -11.24 -5.88
CA ARG A 304 0.00 -12.31 -5.16
C ARG A 304 -1.52 -12.09 -5.24
N PRO A 305 -2.33 -13.10 -5.58
CA PRO A 305 -3.78 -12.98 -5.65
C PRO A 305 -4.41 -12.49 -4.35
N LEU A 306 -5.40 -11.60 -4.45
CA LEU A 306 -6.09 -11.05 -3.27
C LEU A 306 -6.62 -12.14 -2.33
N TRP A 307 -7.23 -13.19 -2.89
CA TRP A 307 -7.85 -14.23 -2.08
C TRP A 307 -6.84 -15.13 -1.36
N TYR A 308 -5.60 -15.26 -1.86
CA TYR A 308 -4.52 -15.92 -1.12
C TYR A 308 -3.97 -15.04 0.01
N ILE A 309 -3.96 -13.72 -0.17
CA ILE A 309 -3.57 -12.78 0.88
C ILE A 309 -4.59 -12.82 2.02
N VAL A 310 -5.87 -12.84 1.68
CA VAL A 310 -6.99 -12.94 2.64
C VAL A 310 -7.10 -14.33 3.25
N GLY A 311 -6.67 -15.36 2.54
CA GLY A 311 -6.72 -16.77 2.96
C GLY A 311 -8.11 -17.41 2.84
N ASN A 312 -9.10 -16.72 2.29
CA ASN A 312 -10.43 -17.27 2.05
C ASN A 312 -11.13 -16.57 0.87
N THR A 313 -12.13 -17.24 0.31
CA THR A 313 -13.02 -16.71 -0.73
C THR A 313 -14.44 -17.22 -0.51
N ASP A 314 -15.43 -16.54 -1.06
CA ASP A 314 -16.81 -17.03 -1.10
C ASP A 314 -17.05 -17.87 -2.36
N PHE A 315 -17.74 -18.99 -2.21
CA PHE A 315 -18.22 -19.78 -3.31
C PHE A 315 -19.62 -20.32 -2.97
N TYR A 316 -20.58 -19.96 -3.77
CA TYR A 316 -21.99 -20.36 -3.59
C TYR A 316 -22.57 -19.96 -2.22
N GLY A 317 -22.07 -18.86 -1.62
CA GLY A 317 -22.44 -18.39 -0.27
C GLY A 317 -21.75 -19.16 0.87
N TYR A 318 -20.72 -19.93 0.58
CA TYR A 318 -19.90 -20.62 1.57
C TYR A 318 -18.47 -20.06 1.57
N GLU A 319 -17.98 -19.68 2.75
CA GLU A 319 -16.61 -19.22 2.94
C GLU A 319 -15.65 -20.42 2.92
N LEU A 320 -14.79 -20.46 1.92
CA LEU A 320 -13.77 -21.49 1.72
C LEU A 320 -12.37 -20.93 1.94
N SER A 321 -11.53 -21.63 2.65
CA SER A 321 -10.11 -21.32 2.77
C SER A 321 -9.39 -21.66 1.46
N VAL A 322 -8.50 -20.76 1.04
CA VAL A 322 -7.69 -20.93 -0.18
C VAL A 322 -6.26 -20.47 0.06
N ASP A 323 -5.31 -21.18 -0.51
CA ASP A 323 -3.90 -20.86 -0.58
C ASP A 323 -3.29 -21.44 -1.86
N GLU A 324 -1.98 -21.32 -2.04
CA GLU A 324 -1.27 -21.72 -3.26
C GLU A 324 -1.38 -23.23 -3.61
N ARG A 325 -1.98 -24.03 -2.74
CA ARG A 325 -2.22 -25.47 -2.97
C ARG A 325 -3.44 -25.75 -3.85
N VAL A 326 -4.33 -24.77 -4.02
CA VAL A 326 -5.61 -24.94 -4.73
C VAL A 326 -5.91 -23.79 -5.67
N LEU A 327 -6.58 -24.07 -6.78
CA LEU A 327 -7.15 -23.02 -7.65
C LEU A 327 -8.17 -22.20 -6.84
N ILE A 328 -8.12 -20.87 -6.98
CA ILE A 328 -9.16 -19.99 -6.42
C ILE A 328 -10.49 -20.28 -7.16
N PRO A 329 -11.56 -20.69 -6.46
CA PRO A 329 -12.85 -20.93 -7.09
C PRO A 329 -13.34 -19.76 -7.93
N ARG A 330 -13.78 -20.04 -9.15
CA ARG A 330 -14.24 -19.02 -10.10
C ARG A 330 -15.76 -18.86 -10.04
N PRO A 331 -16.30 -17.64 -10.28
CA PRO A 331 -17.75 -17.42 -10.32
C PRO A 331 -18.48 -18.27 -11.38
N GLU A 332 -17.82 -18.56 -12.52
CA GLU A 332 -18.37 -19.40 -13.58
C GLU A 332 -18.64 -20.82 -13.08
N THR A 333 -17.80 -21.34 -12.20
CA THR A 333 -17.94 -22.68 -11.62
C THR A 333 -19.18 -22.82 -10.72
N GLU A 334 -19.72 -21.68 -10.20
CA GLU A 334 -21.04 -21.70 -9.53
C GLU A 334 -22.17 -22.08 -10.48
N GLY A 335 -22.08 -21.66 -11.75
CA GLY A 335 -23.01 -22.08 -12.81
C GLY A 335 -22.98 -23.58 -13.04
N LEU A 336 -21.79 -24.20 -13.08
CA LEU A 336 -21.63 -25.65 -13.16
C LEU A 336 -22.30 -26.36 -11.96
N THR A 337 -22.08 -25.84 -10.76
CA THR A 337 -22.69 -26.35 -9.52
C THR A 337 -24.22 -26.26 -9.55
N ARG A 338 -24.76 -25.16 -10.04
CA ARG A 338 -26.20 -24.94 -10.22
C ARG A 338 -26.82 -25.95 -11.20
N LEU A 339 -26.15 -26.20 -12.33
CA LEU A 339 -26.55 -27.20 -13.32
C LEU A 339 -26.51 -28.63 -12.74
N ALA A 340 -25.49 -28.93 -11.95
CA ALA A 340 -25.36 -30.19 -11.27
C ALA A 340 -26.50 -30.44 -10.27
N LEU A 341 -26.82 -29.44 -9.43
CA LEU A 341 -27.94 -29.51 -8.49
C LEU A 341 -29.30 -29.67 -9.19
N SER A 342 -29.47 -29.09 -10.37
CA SER A 342 -30.71 -29.23 -11.15
C SER A 342 -30.82 -30.56 -11.88
N SER A 343 -29.72 -31.25 -12.08
CA SER A 343 -29.64 -32.57 -12.75
C SER A 343 -29.66 -33.73 -11.78
N ALA A 344 -29.41 -33.51 -10.49
CA ALA A 344 -29.36 -34.53 -9.45
C ALA A 344 -30.75 -34.89 -8.92
N GLU A 345 -30.94 -36.17 -8.60
CA GLU A 345 -32.15 -36.70 -7.95
C GLU A 345 -31.88 -37.06 -6.48
N PRO A 346 -32.92 -37.10 -5.62
CA PRO A 346 -32.74 -37.50 -4.22
C PRO A 346 -32.09 -38.87 -4.06
N GLY A 347 -31.01 -38.93 -3.27
CA GLY A 347 -30.25 -40.14 -2.99
C GLY A 347 -29.12 -40.44 -3.98
N ASP A 348 -28.95 -39.63 -5.02
CA ASP A 348 -27.90 -39.82 -6.01
C ASP A 348 -26.50 -39.85 -5.42
N LYS A 349 -25.67 -40.73 -6.03
CA LYS A 349 -24.22 -40.75 -5.84
C LYS A 349 -23.59 -39.79 -6.80
N VAL A 350 -22.95 -38.73 -6.26
CA VAL A 350 -22.32 -37.67 -7.03
C VAL A 350 -20.81 -37.74 -6.86
N LEU A 351 -20.09 -37.58 -7.96
CA LEU A 351 -18.62 -37.44 -7.97
C LEU A 351 -18.23 -36.04 -8.41
N ASP A 352 -17.43 -35.37 -7.59
CA ASP A 352 -16.69 -34.17 -7.97
C ASP A 352 -15.25 -34.58 -8.33
N LEU A 353 -14.91 -34.48 -9.62
CA LEU A 353 -13.64 -34.89 -10.20
C LEU A 353 -12.75 -33.67 -10.42
N CYS A 354 -11.51 -33.69 -9.94
CA CYS A 354 -10.60 -32.53 -9.84
C CYS A 354 -11.15 -31.46 -8.88
N THR A 355 -11.39 -31.85 -7.62
CA THR A 355 -12.16 -31.08 -6.65
C THR A 355 -11.45 -29.81 -6.16
N GLY A 356 -10.10 -29.73 -6.25
CA GLY A 356 -9.31 -28.60 -5.78
C GLY A 356 -9.59 -28.26 -4.31
N SER A 357 -10.11 -27.06 -4.06
CA SER A 357 -10.51 -26.60 -2.72
C SER A 357 -11.74 -27.29 -2.12
N GLY A 358 -12.40 -28.17 -2.88
CA GLY A 358 -13.65 -28.81 -2.49
C GLY A 358 -14.91 -27.99 -2.79
N ALA A 359 -14.78 -26.88 -3.52
CA ALA A 359 -15.84 -25.90 -3.72
C ALA A 359 -17.14 -26.52 -4.26
N ILE A 360 -17.07 -27.26 -5.38
CA ILE A 360 -18.24 -27.91 -5.99
C ILE A 360 -18.83 -28.95 -5.04
N ALA A 361 -18.02 -29.86 -4.50
CA ALA A 361 -18.48 -30.93 -3.62
C ALA A 361 -19.19 -30.40 -2.37
N ILE A 362 -18.61 -29.38 -1.73
CA ILE A 362 -19.17 -28.75 -0.52
C ILE A 362 -20.50 -28.08 -0.84
N ALA A 363 -20.55 -27.26 -1.90
CA ALA A 363 -21.77 -26.59 -2.31
C ALA A 363 -22.88 -27.58 -2.68
N LEU A 364 -22.57 -28.64 -3.46
CA LEU A 364 -23.53 -29.72 -3.78
C LEU A 364 -24.07 -30.41 -2.52
N LYS A 365 -23.20 -30.77 -1.59
CA LYS A 365 -23.61 -31.41 -0.35
C LYS A 365 -24.52 -30.52 0.49
N LYS A 366 -24.09 -29.28 0.72
CA LYS A 366 -24.82 -28.31 1.56
C LYS A 366 -26.18 -27.94 0.98
N GLU A 367 -26.24 -27.67 -0.32
CA GLU A 367 -27.49 -27.31 -0.99
C GLU A 367 -28.46 -28.50 -1.07
N SER A 368 -27.93 -29.71 -1.29
CA SER A 368 -28.75 -30.91 -1.25
C SER A 368 -29.36 -31.18 0.13
N ASP A 369 -28.58 -30.94 1.18
CA ASP A 369 -29.07 -31.10 2.56
C ASP A 369 -30.17 -30.11 2.89
N LYS A 370 -30.05 -28.85 2.47
CA LYS A 370 -31.10 -27.82 2.61
C LYS A 370 -32.40 -28.25 1.91
N LYS A 371 -32.29 -28.93 0.76
CA LYS A 371 -33.43 -29.42 -0.03
C LYS A 371 -33.88 -30.85 0.36
N ASN A 372 -33.28 -31.44 1.40
CA ASN A 372 -33.52 -32.81 1.85
C ASN A 372 -33.30 -33.88 0.76
N MET A 373 -32.41 -33.62 -0.20
CA MET A 373 -32.11 -34.54 -1.31
C MET A 373 -31.20 -35.70 -0.90
N LYS A 374 -30.43 -35.55 0.19
CA LYS A 374 -29.53 -36.60 0.74
C LYS A 374 -28.53 -37.17 -0.28
N LEU A 375 -27.91 -36.30 -1.06
CA LEU A 375 -26.86 -36.72 -2.01
C LEU A 375 -25.65 -37.35 -1.29
N GLN A 376 -25.12 -38.41 -1.91
CA GLN A 376 -23.88 -39.07 -1.46
C GLN A 376 -22.70 -38.51 -2.28
N VAL A 377 -22.03 -37.45 -1.75
CA VAL A 377 -20.99 -36.77 -2.49
C VAL A 377 -19.62 -37.37 -2.20
N THR A 378 -18.93 -37.79 -3.28
CA THR A 378 -17.52 -38.17 -3.27
C THR A 378 -16.76 -37.13 -4.07
N ALA A 379 -15.60 -36.69 -3.57
CA ALA A 379 -14.71 -35.74 -4.22
C ALA A 379 -13.31 -36.37 -4.38
N CYS A 380 -12.68 -36.14 -5.51
CA CYS A 380 -11.32 -36.63 -5.70
C CYS A 380 -10.41 -35.59 -6.36
N ASP A 381 -9.14 -35.69 -6.02
CA ASP A 381 -8.05 -34.93 -6.62
C ASP A 381 -6.79 -35.76 -6.66
N VAL A 382 -5.87 -35.44 -7.56
CA VAL A 382 -4.55 -36.08 -7.61
C VAL A 382 -3.63 -35.54 -6.54
N SER A 383 -3.79 -34.23 -6.21
CA SER A 383 -3.01 -33.50 -5.20
C SER A 383 -3.50 -33.84 -3.79
N GLU A 384 -2.60 -34.36 -2.97
CA GLU A 384 -2.87 -34.59 -1.54
C GLU A 384 -3.02 -33.27 -0.78
N ASP A 385 -2.23 -32.26 -1.15
CA ASP A 385 -2.28 -30.91 -0.55
C ASP A 385 -3.63 -30.23 -0.84
N ALA A 386 -4.15 -30.36 -2.06
CA ALA A 386 -5.49 -29.85 -2.40
C ALA A 386 -6.58 -30.56 -1.60
N LEU A 387 -6.46 -31.88 -1.43
CA LEU A 387 -7.41 -32.65 -0.61
C LEU A 387 -7.35 -32.30 0.87
N GLU A 388 -6.20 -31.89 1.38
CA GLU A 388 -6.10 -31.38 2.76
C GLU A 388 -6.92 -30.09 2.91
N VAL A 389 -6.75 -29.13 1.98
CA VAL A 389 -7.55 -27.89 1.96
C VAL A 389 -9.05 -28.21 1.84
N ALA A 390 -9.42 -29.11 0.91
CA ALA A 390 -10.82 -29.50 0.71
C ALA A 390 -11.46 -30.14 1.95
N LYS A 391 -10.73 -31.02 2.66
CA LYS A 391 -11.19 -31.62 3.92
C LYS A 391 -11.39 -30.58 5.02
N ASN A 392 -10.45 -29.64 5.14
CA ASN A 392 -10.56 -28.53 6.11
C ASN A 392 -11.78 -27.66 5.80
N ASN A 393 -12.01 -27.32 4.52
CA ASN A 393 -13.17 -26.58 4.06
C ASN A 393 -14.48 -27.32 4.34
N ALA A 394 -14.53 -28.63 4.05
CA ALA A 394 -15.71 -29.43 4.33
C ALA A 394 -16.02 -29.49 5.83
N ALA A 395 -15.00 -29.62 6.69
CA ALA A 395 -15.15 -29.58 8.15
C ALA A 395 -15.67 -28.21 8.61
N LYS A 396 -15.07 -27.10 8.11
CA LYS A 396 -15.48 -25.72 8.40
C LYS A 396 -16.96 -25.48 8.03
N CYS A 397 -17.36 -25.94 6.84
CA CYS A 397 -18.72 -25.82 6.32
C CYS A 397 -19.69 -26.87 6.90
N LYS A 398 -19.20 -27.84 7.66
CA LYS A 398 -19.99 -28.99 8.16
C LYS A 398 -20.66 -29.73 6.98
N ALA A 399 -19.91 -30.02 5.94
CA ALA A 399 -20.33 -30.76 4.76
C ALA A 399 -19.78 -32.19 4.84
N GLU A 400 -20.66 -33.21 4.79
CA GLU A 400 -20.26 -34.60 4.82
C GLU A 400 -19.91 -35.09 3.39
N VAL A 401 -18.61 -35.00 3.04
CA VAL A 401 -18.07 -35.36 1.73
C VAL A 401 -17.01 -36.46 1.91
N LYS A 402 -17.05 -37.49 1.04
CA LYS A 402 -16.02 -38.51 1.01
C LYS A 402 -14.88 -38.09 0.07
N PHE A 403 -13.68 -37.92 0.61
CA PHE A 403 -12.49 -37.56 -0.18
C PHE A 403 -11.63 -38.76 -0.54
N VAL A 404 -11.16 -38.81 -1.79
CA VAL A 404 -10.32 -39.88 -2.34
C VAL A 404 -9.17 -39.26 -3.12
N GLN A 405 -7.92 -39.59 -2.78
CA GLN A 405 -6.79 -39.23 -3.62
C GLN A 405 -6.77 -40.14 -4.86
N SER A 406 -6.95 -39.55 -6.04
CA SER A 406 -7.05 -40.31 -7.29
C SER A 406 -6.63 -39.47 -8.49
N ASP A 407 -5.82 -40.01 -9.36
CA ASP A 407 -5.61 -39.45 -10.69
C ASP A 407 -6.81 -39.83 -11.57
N LEU A 408 -7.75 -38.88 -11.73
CA LEU A 408 -9.08 -39.09 -12.28
C LEU A 408 -9.75 -40.34 -11.64
N PHE A 409 -10.08 -41.35 -12.42
CA PHE A 409 -10.83 -42.54 -11.96
C PHE A 409 -9.96 -43.62 -11.34
N SER A 410 -8.63 -43.53 -11.38
CA SER A 410 -7.71 -44.66 -11.12
C SER A 410 -7.89 -45.39 -9.79
N ARG A 411 -8.32 -44.68 -8.73
CA ARG A 411 -8.55 -45.24 -7.38
C ARG A 411 -10.01 -45.22 -6.95
N LEU A 412 -10.92 -44.85 -7.85
CA LEU A 412 -12.35 -44.81 -7.57
C LEU A 412 -12.98 -46.19 -7.70
N ARG A 413 -14.04 -46.44 -6.95
CA ARG A 413 -14.82 -47.68 -7.00
C ARG A 413 -16.31 -47.37 -7.03
N GLY A 414 -17.05 -48.18 -7.76
CA GLY A 414 -18.50 -48.03 -7.91
C GLY A 414 -18.88 -47.17 -9.10
N ARG A 415 -20.16 -46.87 -9.19
CA ARG A 415 -20.74 -46.01 -10.23
C ARG A 415 -21.47 -44.84 -9.62
N PHE A 416 -21.62 -43.79 -10.39
CA PHE A 416 -22.21 -42.49 -9.99
C PHE A 416 -23.38 -42.14 -10.90
N ASN A 417 -24.40 -41.52 -10.35
CA ASN A 417 -25.54 -40.99 -11.09
C ASN A 417 -25.16 -39.66 -11.78
N LEU A 418 -24.29 -38.90 -11.13
CA LEU A 418 -23.81 -37.63 -11.62
C LEU A 418 -22.30 -37.50 -11.40
N ILE A 419 -21.56 -37.11 -12.42
CA ILE A 419 -20.16 -36.73 -12.34
C ILE A 419 -20.06 -35.25 -12.72
N VAL A 420 -19.36 -34.47 -11.90
CA VAL A 420 -19.10 -33.02 -12.14
C VAL A 420 -17.61 -32.83 -12.16
N SER A 421 -17.10 -31.99 -13.05
CA SER A 421 -15.66 -31.68 -13.11
C SER A 421 -15.40 -30.30 -13.65
N ASN A 422 -14.45 -29.58 -13.01
CA ASN A 422 -13.73 -28.49 -13.61
C ASN A 422 -12.26 -28.91 -13.75
N PRO A 423 -11.88 -29.64 -14.80
CA PRO A 423 -10.52 -30.13 -14.97
C PRO A 423 -9.61 -29.04 -15.54
N PRO A 424 -8.28 -29.15 -15.41
CA PRO A 424 -7.35 -28.25 -16.07
C PRO A 424 -7.57 -28.27 -17.60
N TYR A 425 -7.68 -27.08 -18.20
CA TYR A 425 -8.01 -26.92 -19.62
C TYR A 425 -7.15 -25.89 -20.37
N ILE A 426 -6.21 -25.23 -19.71
CA ILE A 426 -5.41 -24.20 -20.37
C ILE A 426 -4.29 -24.88 -21.17
N PRO A 427 -4.12 -24.57 -22.47
CA PRO A 427 -3.00 -25.08 -23.24
C PRO A 427 -1.66 -24.68 -22.61
N THR A 428 -0.71 -25.61 -22.56
CA THR A 428 0.60 -25.42 -21.88
C THR A 428 1.35 -24.18 -22.35
N ASP A 429 1.28 -23.84 -23.64
CA ASP A 429 1.96 -22.70 -24.24
C ASP A 429 1.24 -21.34 -23.96
N VAL A 430 -0.01 -21.38 -23.52
CA VAL A 430 -0.80 -20.20 -23.13
C VAL A 430 -0.49 -19.80 -21.70
N ILE A 431 -0.17 -20.73 -20.79
CA ILE A 431 0.05 -20.44 -19.37
C ILE A 431 1.04 -19.29 -19.12
N PRO A 432 2.20 -19.20 -19.81
CA PRO A 432 3.12 -18.07 -19.62
C PRO A 432 2.56 -16.70 -20.00
N THR A 433 1.46 -16.65 -20.78
CA THR A 433 0.82 -15.42 -21.23
C THR A 433 -0.29 -14.94 -20.29
N LEU A 434 -0.67 -15.76 -19.31
CA LEU A 434 -1.70 -15.43 -18.33
C LEU A 434 -1.26 -14.26 -17.44
N GLU A 435 -2.23 -13.67 -16.77
CA GLU A 435 -2.00 -12.66 -15.76
C GLU A 435 -1.01 -13.17 -14.70
N ARG A 436 -0.20 -12.25 -14.20
CA ARG A 436 0.88 -12.57 -13.26
C ARG A 436 0.37 -13.32 -12.02
N GLU A 437 -0.78 -12.93 -11.51
CA GLU A 437 -1.40 -13.55 -10.34
C GLU A 437 -1.79 -15.01 -10.56
N VAL A 438 -2.16 -15.38 -11.79
CA VAL A 438 -2.52 -16.77 -12.14
C VAL A 438 -1.26 -17.58 -12.37
N LYS A 439 -0.39 -17.18 -13.32
CA LYS A 439 0.76 -17.97 -13.75
C LYS A 439 1.85 -18.15 -12.70
N ASP A 440 2.06 -17.12 -11.83
CA ASP A 440 3.15 -17.12 -10.86
C ASP A 440 2.73 -17.67 -9.49
N HIS A 441 1.42 -17.74 -9.20
CA HIS A 441 0.93 -18.07 -7.86
C HIS A 441 -0.07 -19.24 -7.81
N GLU A 442 -0.92 -19.43 -8.82
CA GLU A 442 -1.86 -20.55 -8.80
C GLU A 442 -1.16 -21.86 -9.19
N PRO A 443 -1.59 -23.02 -8.63
CA PRO A 443 -0.88 -24.28 -8.87
C PRO A 443 -0.95 -24.68 -10.34
N HIS A 444 0.19 -24.83 -10.98
CA HIS A 444 0.31 -25.19 -12.40
C HIS A 444 -0.47 -26.47 -12.74
N LEU A 445 -0.53 -27.43 -11.79
CA LEU A 445 -1.29 -28.67 -11.93
C LEU A 445 -2.79 -28.43 -12.13
N ALA A 446 -3.33 -27.33 -11.62
CA ALA A 446 -4.74 -26.96 -11.77
C ALA A 446 -5.04 -26.16 -13.04
N LEU A 447 -4.00 -25.72 -13.76
CA LEU A 447 -4.13 -24.90 -14.96
C LEU A 447 -3.87 -25.69 -16.24
N ASP A 448 -2.83 -26.54 -16.26
CA ASP A 448 -2.27 -27.14 -17.46
C ASP A 448 -3.12 -28.30 -17.99
N GLY A 449 -3.87 -28.03 -19.05
CA GLY A 449 -4.69 -29.00 -19.80
C GLY A 449 -3.92 -29.77 -20.89
N GLY A 450 -2.59 -29.61 -20.96
CA GLY A 450 -1.75 -30.22 -21.98
C GLY A 450 -1.61 -29.34 -23.23
N LYS A 451 -1.06 -29.91 -24.31
CA LYS A 451 -0.66 -29.17 -25.51
C LYS A 451 -1.78 -28.33 -26.14
N ASP A 452 -3.00 -28.85 -26.12
CA ASP A 452 -4.19 -28.20 -26.73
C ASP A 452 -5.36 -28.02 -25.75
N GLY A 453 -5.10 -28.11 -24.43
CA GLY A 453 -6.10 -27.96 -23.38
C GLY A 453 -7.01 -29.17 -23.17
N LEU A 454 -6.93 -30.21 -24.02
CA LEU A 454 -7.93 -31.28 -24.05
C LEU A 454 -7.48 -32.58 -23.41
N ASP A 455 -6.31 -32.67 -22.78
CA ASP A 455 -5.78 -33.95 -22.31
C ASP A 455 -6.65 -34.59 -21.22
N PHE A 456 -7.15 -33.82 -20.28
CA PHE A 456 -8.05 -34.33 -19.24
C PHE A 456 -9.39 -34.75 -19.82
N TYR A 457 -9.96 -34.01 -20.77
CA TYR A 457 -11.23 -34.36 -21.41
C TYR A 457 -11.12 -35.67 -22.21
N ARG A 458 -9.97 -35.93 -22.89
CA ARG A 458 -9.71 -37.20 -23.58
C ARG A 458 -9.69 -38.37 -22.60
N ARG A 459 -9.01 -38.20 -21.47
CA ARG A 459 -8.94 -39.22 -20.42
C ARG A 459 -10.31 -39.47 -19.81
N ILE A 460 -11.04 -38.43 -19.48
CA ILE A 460 -12.40 -38.52 -18.93
C ILE A 460 -13.34 -39.23 -19.93
N ALA A 461 -13.31 -38.85 -21.22
CA ALA A 461 -14.15 -39.43 -22.24
C ALA A 461 -13.92 -40.96 -22.41
N ASN A 462 -12.67 -41.41 -22.24
CA ASN A 462 -12.32 -42.83 -22.36
C ASN A 462 -12.77 -43.70 -21.17
N GLU A 463 -12.97 -43.08 -20.00
CA GLU A 463 -13.19 -43.82 -18.76
C GLU A 463 -14.57 -43.60 -18.13
N ALA A 464 -15.17 -42.39 -18.28
CA ALA A 464 -16.37 -41.98 -17.55
C ALA A 464 -17.52 -42.99 -17.65
N GLY A 465 -17.78 -43.59 -18.83
CA GLY A 465 -18.85 -44.56 -19.03
C GLY A 465 -18.74 -45.81 -18.15
N LYS A 466 -17.54 -46.18 -17.69
CA LYS A 466 -17.34 -47.31 -16.78
C LYS A 466 -17.80 -47.00 -15.35
N TYR A 467 -17.77 -45.73 -14.99
CA TYR A 467 -18.11 -45.20 -13.66
C TYR A 467 -19.49 -44.55 -13.60
N MET A 468 -20.24 -44.60 -14.71
CA MET A 468 -21.56 -44.00 -14.80
C MET A 468 -22.66 -45.04 -14.58
N GLU A 469 -23.69 -44.72 -13.82
CA GLU A 469 -24.94 -45.48 -13.79
C GLU A 469 -25.71 -45.27 -15.10
N LYS A 470 -26.57 -46.19 -15.48
CA LYS A 470 -27.37 -46.05 -16.71
C LYS A 470 -28.29 -44.82 -16.63
N GLY A 471 -28.25 -43.94 -17.62
CA GLY A 471 -28.96 -42.69 -17.65
C GLY A 471 -28.29 -41.56 -16.82
N GLY A 472 -27.11 -41.85 -16.26
CA GLY A 472 -26.35 -40.88 -15.50
C GLY A 472 -25.76 -39.77 -16.38
N SER A 473 -25.41 -38.67 -15.76
CA SER A 473 -24.92 -37.49 -16.45
C SER A 473 -23.51 -37.07 -16.00
N LEU A 474 -22.69 -36.64 -16.97
CA LEU A 474 -21.40 -35.96 -16.73
C LEU A 474 -21.54 -34.50 -17.11
N LEU A 475 -21.22 -33.61 -16.19
CA LEU A 475 -21.19 -32.14 -16.38
C LEU A 475 -19.76 -31.65 -16.24
N MET A 476 -19.27 -30.92 -17.21
CA MET A 476 -17.90 -30.37 -17.20
C MET A 476 -17.89 -28.90 -17.55
N GLU A 477 -17.05 -28.14 -16.84
CA GLU A 477 -16.63 -26.81 -17.29
C GLU A 477 -15.59 -26.97 -18.40
N VAL A 478 -15.59 -26.04 -19.37
CA VAL A 478 -14.68 -26.05 -20.52
C VAL A 478 -14.13 -24.66 -20.78
N GLY A 479 -12.94 -24.60 -21.37
CA GLY A 479 -12.34 -23.36 -21.85
C GLY A 479 -13.16 -22.68 -22.96
N ILE A 480 -12.88 -21.41 -23.19
CA ILE A 480 -13.49 -20.65 -24.26
C ILE A 480 -13.18 -21.33 -25.59
N ASP A 481 -14.22 -21.52 -26.45
CA ASP A 481 -14.15 -22.18 -27.77
C ASP A 481 -13.82 -23.69 -27.74
N GLU A 482 -13.69 -24.34 -26.59
CA GLU A 482 -13.37 -25.78 -26.49
C GLU A 482 -14.60 -26.70 -26.49
N ALA A 483 -15.78 -26.17 -26.18
CA ALA A 483 -16.99 -26.96 -25.97
C ALA A 483 -17.29 -27.97 -27.12
N GLN A 484 -17.16 -27.51 -28.37
CA GLN A 484 -17.39 -28.35 -29.56
C GLN A 484 -16.33 -29.46 -29.70
N ALA A 485 -15.07 -29.14 -29.35
CA ALA A 485 -13.99 -30.15 -29.39
C ALA A 485 -14.20 -31.21 -28.32
N VAL A 486 -14.58 -30.78 -27.10
CA VAL A 486 -14.86 -31.69 -25.97
C VAL A 486 -16.03 -32.62 -26.30
N VAL A 487 -17.15 -32.12 -26.82
CA VAL A 487 -18.31 -32.95 -27.22
C VAL A 487 -17.90 -34.07 -28.20
N LYS A 488 -17.04 -33.76 -29.19
CA LYS A 488 -16.57 -34.74 -30.20
C LYS A 488 -15.75 -35.89 -29.61
N LEU A 489 -15.23 -35.74 -28.39
CA LEU A 489 -14.50 -36.84 -27.72
C LEU A 489 -15.42 -37.94 -27.21
N PHE A 490 -16.68 -37.64 -26.90
CA PHE A 490 -17.65 -38.57 -26.33
C PHE A 490 -18.44 -39.31 -27.43
N LYS A 491 -17.84 -40.32 -28.01
CA LYS A 491 -18.43 -41.08 -29.13
C LYS A 491 -19.51 -42.10 -28.71
N TYR A 492 -19.53 -42.49 -27.43
CA TYR A 492 -20.39 -43.54 -26.88
C TYR A 492 -21.24 -42.95 -25.74
N CYS A 493 -22.07 -41.98 -26.05
CA CYS A 493 -23.03 -41.37 -25.14
C CYS A 493 -24.42 -41.37 -25.79
N ASP A 494 -25.48 -41.31 -24.97
CA ASP A 494 -26.86 -41.24 -25.48
C ASP A 494 -27.12 -39.91 -26.15
N TYR A 495 -26.70 -38.79 -25.49
CA TYR A 495 -26.68 -37.47 -26.12
C TYR A 495 -25.69 -36.52 -25.40
N SER A 496 -25.36 -35.45 -26.07
CA SER A 496 -24.51 -34.39 -25.54
C SER A 496 -25.13 -33.01 -25.76
N MET A 497 -24.88 -32.08 -24.87
CA MET A 497 -25.40 -30.69 -24.93
C MET A 497 -24.31 -29.71 -24.49
N ILE A 498 -24.22 -28.60 -25.21
CA ILE A 498 -23.42 -27.45 -24.82
C ILE A 498 -24.36 -26.45 -24.14
N LEU A 499 -23.96 -25.96 -22.99
CA LEU A 499 -24.71 -25.01 -22.18
C LEU A 499 -23.90 -23.74 -21.98
N LYS A 500 -24.61 -22.62 -21.96
CA LYS A 500 -24.01 -21.29 -21.78
C LYS A 500 -23.96 -20.88 -20.32
N ASP A 501 -22.95 -20.09 -19.98
CA ASP A 501 -22.91 -19.38 -18.72
C ASP A 501 -23.87 -18.18 -18.69
N ASP A 502 -23.90 -17.45 -17.58
CA ASP A 502 -24.76 -16.28 -17.38
C ASP A 502 -24.38 -15.10 -18.32
N PHE A 503 -23.19 -15.16 -18.97
CA PHE A 503 -22.70 -14.18 -19.93
C PHE A 503 -22.93 -14.61 -21.39
N GLY A 504 -23.52 -15.79 -21.60
CA GLY A 504 -23.85 -16.29 -22.95
C GLY A 504 -22.68 -17.02 -23.64
N VAL A 505 -21.60 -17.34 -22.93
CA VAL A 505 -20.45 -18.09 -23.42
C VAL A 505 -20.72 -19.59 -23.31
N ASP A 506 -20.33 -20.38 -24.30
CA ASP A 506 -20.38 -21.85 -24.27
C ASP A 506 -19.37 -22.37 -23.24
N ARG A 507 -19.82 -22.60 -22.00
CA ARG A 507 -18.97 -22.85 -20.83
C ARG A 507 -19.11 -24.24 -20.24
N TYR A 508 -20.23 -24.91 -20.48
CA TYR A 508 -20.47 -26.22 -19.89
C TYR A 508 -20.86 -27.25 -20.96
N VAL A 509 -20.39 -28.46 -20.74
CA VAL A 509 -20.75 -29.62 -21.55
C VAL A 509 -21.47 -30.66 -20.68
N LYS A 510 -22.66 -31.06 -21.09
CA LYS A 510 -23.41 -32.17 -20.47
C LYS A 510 -23.41 -33.36 -21.40
N ILE A 511 -23.01 -34.52 -20.86
CA ILE A 511 -23.00 -35.82 -21.54
C ILE A 511 -23.90 -36.77 -20.75
N VAL A 512 -24.76 -37.51 -21.41
CA VAL A 512 -25.64 -38.55 -20.80
C VAL A 512 -25.29 -39.93 -21.36
N PHE A 513 -25.23 -40.92 -20.47
CA PHE A 513 -24.80 -42.29 -20.76
C PHE A 513 -25.92 -43.32 -20.57
#